data_f84d521d3f25aeaaa446823017a8e3e2
#
_entry.id   f84d521d3f25aeaaa446823017a8e3e2
#
_cell.length_a   1.000
_cell.length_b   1.000
_cell.length_c   1.000
_cell.angle_alpha   90.00
_cell.angle_beta   90.00
_cell.angle_gamma   90.00
#
_symmetry.space_group_name_H-M   'P 1'
#
loop_
_entity.id
_entity.type
_entity.pdbx_description
1 polymer ?
#
loop_
_entity_poly.entity_id
_entity_poly.type
_entity_poly.pdbx_seq_one_letter_code
_entity_poly.pdbx_strand_id
1 'polypeptide(L)'
;MLKLRHVKTREMTIDEFRKMALEIPAAVERSHINHPDFRLAGKIFASLGVPSKDWGMVKLTREQQRAFIEKGPKVFKPCSGAWGRQGYTNVYLPAARTSIVRAALNAAVKNVGSKKKKTPNVQRRTSNAQ
;
A
#
# COMPACT_ATOMS: atom_id res chain seq x y z
N MET A 1 -16.35 28.41 10.84
CA MET A 1 -16.05 27.93 10.76
C MET A 1 -15.41 27.24 10.76
N LEU A 2 -15.29 27.13 10.75
CA LEU A 2 -14.63 26.53 10.83
C LEU A 2 -14.53 25.52 10.65
N LYS A 3 -14.74 24.91 10.65
CA LYS A 3 -14.89 23.88 10.61
C LYS A 3 -14.85 23.17 9.47
N LEU A 4 -15.13 23.39 8.68
CA LEU A 4 -15.18 22.83 7.53
C LEU A 4 -13.95 22.45 7.04
N ARG A 5 -13.03 22.96 7.38
CA ARG A 5 -11.84 22.63 6.89
C ARG A 5 -11.42 21.30 7.21
N HIS A 6 -11.80 20.81 8.32
CA HIS A 6 -11.31 19.52 8.62
C HIS A 6 -12.01 18.45 7.87
N VAL A 7 -13.10 18.74 7.33
CA VAL A 7 -13.78 17.78 6.54
C VAL A 7 -12.93 17.48 5.34
N LYS A 8 -12.31 18.47 4.77
CA LYS A 8 -11.49 18.24 3.68
C LYS A 8 -10.30 17.48 3.98
N THR A 9 -9.75 17.64 5.14
CA THR A 9 -8.55 16.95 5.49
C THR A 9 -8.72 15.50 5.65
N ARG A 10 -9.98 15.05 5.79
CA ARG A 10 -10.18 13.65 5.94
C ARG A 10 -10.43 12.90 4.69
N GLU A 11 -10.77 13.58 3.64
CA GLU A 11 -11.02 12.89 2.41
C GLU A 11 -9.78 12.88 1.55
N MET A 12 -9.29 11.71 1.22
CA MET A 12 -8.14 11.61 0.38
C MET A 12 -8.59 11.33 -1.04
N THR A 13 -7.95 11.98 -2.01
CA THR A 13 -8.28 11.76 -3.41
C THR A 13 -7.30 10.76 -4.03
N ILE A 14 -7.67 10.28 -5.19
CA ILE A 14 -6.80 9.40 -5.94
C ILE A 14 -5.49 10.11 -6.26
N ASP A 15 -5.57 11.40 -6.61
CA ASP A 15 -4.37 12.15 -6.95
C ASP A 15 -3.43 12.27 -5.76
N GLU A 16 -3.99 12.43 -4.57
CA GLU A 16 -3.17 12.50 -3.36
C GLU A 16 -2.47 11.17 -3.10
N PHE A 17 -3.20 10.09 -3.28
CA PHE A 17 -2.60 8.76 -3.09
C PHE A 17 -1.47 8.56 -4.10
N ARG A 18 -1.71 8.92 -5.36
CA ARG A 18 -0.70 8.80 -6.40
C ARG A 18 0.54 9.61 -6.05
N LYS A 19 0.33 10.84 -5.62
CA LYS A 19 1.41 11.69 -5.26
C LYS A 19 2.25 11.10 -4.12
N MET A 20 1.58 10.60 -3.10
CA MET A 20 2.29 10.01 -1.96
C MET A 20 3.08 8.77 -2.37
N ALA A 21 2.51 7.94 -3.22
CA ALA A 21 3.22 6.76 -3.68
C ALA A 21 4.46 7.14 -4.48
N LEU A 22 4.35 8.20 -5.28
CA LEU A 22 5.47 8.62 -6.12
C LEU A 22 6.51 9.45 -5.39
N GLU A 23 6.21 9.87 -4.17
CA GLU A 23 7.21 10.54 -3.34
C GLU A 23 8.24 9.54 -2.84
N ILE A 24 7.93 8.26 -2.87
CA ILE A 24 8.86 7.23 -2.42
C ILE A 24 9.99 7.14 -3.43
N PRO A 25 11.25 7.24 -2.99
CA PRO A 25 12.37 7.23 -3.91
C PRO A 25 12.38 5.98 -4.79
N ALA A 26 12.62 6.17 -6.07
CA ALA A 26 12.67 5.13 -7.08
C ALA A 26 11.33 4.48 -7.42
N ALA A 27 10.24 4.96 -6.85
CA ALA A 27 8.92 4.42 -7.18
C ALA A 27 8.52 4.87 -8.59
N VAL A 28 7.91 3.97 -9.32
CA VAL A 28 7.47 4.22 -10.69
C VAL A 28 6.03 3.87 -10.85
N GLU A 29 5.29 4.66 -11.58
CA GLU A 29 3.90 4.35 -11.87
C GLU A 29 3.81 3.60 -13.19
N ARG A 30 3.03 2.52 -13.23
CA ARG A 30 2.75 1.78 -14.45
C ARG A 30 1.25 1.53 -14.46
N SER A 31 0.76 0.82 -15.41
CA SER A 31 -0.65 0.46 -15.40
C SER A 31 -0.81 -1.00 -15.77
N HIS A 32 -1.88 -1.57 -15.24
CA HIS A 32 -2.18 -2.95 -15.45
C HIS A 32 -3.68 -3.05 -15.68
N ILE A 33 -4.09 -3.42 -16.88
CA ILE A 33 -5.49 -3.51 -17.26
C ILE A 33 -6.25 -2.24 -16.89
N ASN A 34 -5.71 -1.12 -17.34
CA ASN A 34 -6.30 0.21 -17.09
C ASN A 34 -6.33 0.66 -15.65
N HIS A 35 -5.58 0.03 -14.80
CA HIS A 35 -5.49 0.47 -13.42
C HIS A 35 -4.05 0.87 -13.13
N PRO A 36 -3.82 2.07 -12.56
CA PRO A 36 -2.46 2.46 -12.22
C PRO A 36 -1.92 1.60 -11.09
N ASP A 37 -0.66 1.27 -11.18
CA ASP A 37 0.01 0.62 -10.06
C ASP A 37 1.35 1.30 -9.83
N PHE A 38 1.92 1.07 -8.65
CA PHE A 38 3.17 1.70 -8.26
C PHE A 38 4.16 0.61 -7.90
N ARG A 39 5.36 0.72 -8.47
CA ARG A 39 6.36 -0.34 -8.36
C ARG A 39 7.68 0.19 -7.85
N LEU A 40 8.37 -0.69 -7.15
CA LEU A 40 9.69 -0.41 -6.68
C LEU A 40 10.54 -1.60 -7.07
N ALA A 41 11.59 -1.36 -7.87
CA ALA A 41 12.43 -2.43 -8.37
C ALA A 41 11.62 -3.52 -9.08
N GLY A 42 10.62 -3.10 -9.84
CA GLY A 42 9.80 -4.02 -10.60
C GLY A 42 8.68 -4.71 -9.85
N LYS A 43 8.56 -4.46 -8.53
CA LYS A 43 7.53 -5.10 -7.74
C LYS A 43 6.44 -4.12 -7.34
N ILE A 44 5.20 -4.52 -7.51
CA ILE A 44 4.07 -3.66 -7.18
C ILE A 44 3.92 -3.58 -5.66
N PHE A 45 3.86 -2.37 -5.12
CA PHE A 45 3.60 -2.19 -3.70
C PHE A 45 2.25 -1.51 -3.44
N ALA A 46 1.64 -0.93 -4.46
CA ALA A 46 0.36 -0.25 -4.31
C ALA A 46 -0.32 -0.12 -5.66
N SER A 47 -1.62 0.13 -5.65
CA SER A 47 -2.35 0.37 -6.89
C SER A 47 -3.59 1.20 -6.63
N LEU A 48 -4.26 1.60 -7.70
CA LEU A 48 -5.46 2.42 -7.63
C LEU A 48 -6.57 1.83 -8.48
N GLY A 49 -7.81 2.15 -8.09
CA GLY A 49 -8.94 1.88 -8.95
C GLY A 49 -9.66 0.57 -8.78
N VAL A 50 -9.24 -0.24 -7.83
CA VAL A 50 -9.88 -1.53 -7.59
C VAL A 50 -10.21 -1.63 -6.12
N PRO A 51 -11.40 -2.03 -5.75
CA PRO A 51 -12.51 -2.52 -6.57
C PRO A 51 -13.26 -1.44 -7.33
N SER A 52 -13.07 -0.19 -7.00
CA SER A 52 -13.68 0.87 -7.77
C SER A 52 -12.83 2.13 -7.64
N LYS A 53 -13.28 3.21 -8.25
CA LYS A 53 -12.48 4.42 -8.35
C LYS A 53 -12.10 5.09 -7.03
N ASP A 54 -12.80 4.81 -5.96
CA ASP A 54 -12.48 5.44 -4.68
C ASP A 54 -11.50 4.63 -3.84
N TRP A 55 -10.96 3.60 -4.40
CA TRP A 55 -10.13 2.69 -3.63
C TRP A 55 -8.69 2.64 -4.12
N GLY A 56 -7.78 2.49 -3.17
CA GLY A 56 -6.40 2.16 -3.46
C GLY A 56 -6.12 0.79 -2.89
N MET A 57 -4.91 0.28 -3.08
CA MET A 57 -4.49 -1.00 -2.54
C MET A 57 -3.03 -0.89 -2.10
N VAL A 58 -2.69 -1.53 -0.99
CA VAL A 58 -1.30 -1.61 -0.53
C VAL A 58 -0.97 -3.07 -0.26
N LYS A 59 0.27 -3.44 -0.57
CA LYS A 59 0.67 -4.83 -0.40
C LYS A 59 1.32 -5.01 0.96
N LEU A 60 0.56 -5.48 1.92
CA LEU A 60 1.01 -5.64 3.29
C LEU A 60 1.27 -7.12 3.59
N THR A 61 1.87 -7.39 4.73
CA THR A 61 1.90 -8.74 5.24
C THR A 61 0.59 -8.96 5.96
N ARG A 62 0.27 -10.21 6.28
CA ARG A 62 -0.97 -10.52 6.99
C ARG A 62 -1.01 -9.83 8.34
N GLU A 63 0.11 -9.76 9.02
CA GLU A 63 0.16 -9.10 10.32
C GLU A 63 -0.05 -7.61 10.19
N GLN A 64 0.57 -7.00 9.19
CA GLN A 64 0.39 -5.58 8.96
C GLN A 64 -1.05 -5.28 8.58
N GLN A 65 -1.63 -6.14 7.73
CA GLN A 65 -3.01 -5.97 7.33
C GLN A 65 -3.92 -5.93 8.55
N ARG A 66 -3.73 -6.87 9.45
CA ARG A 66 -4.55 -6.95 10.64
C ARG A 66 -4.39 -5.70 11.49
N ALA A 67 -3.16 -5.23 11.67
CA ALA A 67 -2.90 -4.06 12.47
C ALA A 67 -3.52 -2.80 11.87
N PHE A 68 -3.44 -2.64 10.55
CA PHE A 68 -4.02 -1.46 9.93
C PHE A 68 -5.55 -1.51 9.95
N ILE A 69 -6.14 -2.69 9.78
CA ILE A 69 -7.58 -2.82 9.87
C ILE A 69 -8.06 -2.44 11.27
N GLU A 70 -7.31 -2.83 12.30
CA GLU A 70 -7.68 -2.47 13.66
C GLU A 70 -7.63 -0.97 13.86
N LYS A 71 -6.65 -0.29 13.29
CA LYS A 71 -6.52 1.12 13.45
C LYS A 71 -7.54 1.90 12.64
N GLY A 72 -7.93 1.38 11.50
CA GLY A 72 -8.86 2.09 10.63
C GLY A 72 -9.82 1.13 9.94
N PRO A 73 -10.77 0.57 10.68
CA PRO A 73 -11.68 -0.41 10.09
C PRO A 73 -12.57 0.13 8.99
N LYS A 74 -12.73 1.44 8.92
CA LYS A 74 -13.51 2.05 7.86
C LYS A 74 -12.67 2.35 6.63
N VAL A 75 -11.37 2.26 6.77
CA VAL A 75 -10.44 2.60 5.72
C VAL A 75 -9.86 1.35 5.07
N PHE A 76 -9.48 0.38 5.87
CA PHE A 76 -8.77 -0.80 5.38
C PHE A 76 -9.64 -2.03 5.35
N LYS A 77 -9.50 -2.81 4.28
CA LYS A 77 -10.28 -4.00 4.09
C LYS A 77 -9.45 -5.00 3.29
N PRO A 78 -9.44 -6.27 3.64
CA PRO A 78 -8.65 -7.22 2.84
C PRO A 78 -9.17 -7.26 1.40
N CYS A 79 -8.27 -7.43 0.45
CA CYS A 79 -8.69 -7.66 -0.92
C CYS A 79 -9.44 -8.98 -0.96
N SER A 80 -10.27 -9.15 -1.96
CA SER A 80 -11.07 -10.38 -2.02
C SER A 80 -10.19 -11.58 -2.38
N GLY A 81 -10.60 -12.74 -1.92
CA GLY A 81 -9.97 -14.00 -2.27
C GLY A 81 -8.57 -14.18 -1.74
N ALA A 82 -7.79 -14.90 -2.50
CA ALA A 82 -6.44 -15.26 -2.08
C ALA A 82 -5.53 -14.06 -1.88
N TRP A 83 -5.73 -13.01 -2.65
CA TRP A 83 -4.93 -11.82 -2.50
C TRP A 83 -5.06 -11.24 -1.08
N GLY A 84 -6.28 -11.13 -0.60
CA GLY A 84 -6.51 -10.63 0.74
C GLY A 84 -5.92 -11.52 1.79
N ARG A 85 -5.98 -12.82 1.59
CA ARG A 85 -5.42 -13.75 2.55
C ARG A 85 -3.90 -13.66 2.62
N GLN A 86 -3.27 -13.12 1.58
CA GLN A 86 -1.83 -12.95 1.58
C GLN A 86 -1.40 -11.60 2.14
N GLY A 87 -2.36 -10.72 2.43
CA GLY A 87 -2.05 -9.42 3.01
C GLY A 87 -2.37 -8.23 2.13
N TYR A 88 -2.76 -8.45 0.89
CA TYR A 88 -3.12 -7.32 0.03
C TYR A 88 -4.36 -6.66 0.61
N THR A 89 -4.31 -5.36 0.75
CA THR A 89 -5.30 -4.62 1.52
C THR A 89 -5.84 -3.44 0.74
N ASN A 90 -7.16 -3.36 0.63
CA ASN A 90 -7.81 -2.23 -0.03
C ASN A 90 -7.91 -1.06 0.93
N VAL A 91 -7.77 0.14 0.38
CA VAL A 91 -7.80 1.38 1.15
C VAL A 91 -8.93 2.25 0.60
N TYR A 92 -9.92 2.52 1.44
CA TYR A 92 -11.03 3.36 1.03
C TYR A 92 -10.63 4.82 1.23
N LEU A 93 -10.31 5.49 0.15
CA LEU A 93 -9.70 6.81 0.22
C LEU A 93 -10.57 7.90 0.84
N PRO A 94 -11.88 7.95 0.55
CA PRO A 94 -12.68 9.04 1.13
C PRO A 94 -12.73 9.05 2.65
N ALA A 95 -12.46 7.93 3.30
CA ALA A 95 -12.47 7.87 4.75
C ALA A 95 -11.06 7.92 5.34
N ALA A 96 -10.04 8.03 4.50
CA ALA A 96 -8.67 7.87 4.95
C ALA A 96 -8.00 9.19 5.28
N ARG A 97 -7.14 9.17 6.30
CA ARG A 97 -6.33 10.32 6.62
C ARG A 97 -4.97 10.11 5.99
N THR A 98 -4.34 11.21 5.63
CA THR A 98 -3.03 11.16 5.00
C THR A 98 -2.03 10.39 5.82
N SER A 99 -2.03 10.60 7.12
CA SER A 99 -1.00 9.97 7.97
C SER A 99 -1.10 8.45 7.97
N ILE A 100 -2.30 7.90 8.01
CA ILE A 100 -2.41 6.45 8.08
C ILE A 100 -2.13 5.82 6.73
N VAL A 101 -2.46 6.52 5.64
CA VAL A 101 -2.16 6.01 4.31
C VAL A 101 -0.66 6.06 4.06
N ARG A 102 0.00 7.12 4.52
CA ARG A 102 1.45 7.21 4.37
C ARG A 102 2.13 6.07 5.13
N ALA A 103 1.64 5.77 6.34
CA ALA A 103 2.19 4.66 7.11
C ALA A 103 2.00 3.33 6.38
N ALA A 104 0.84 3.14 5.77
CA ALA A 104 0.57 1.90 5.05
C ALA A 104 1.44 1.79 3.80
N LEU A 105 1.64 2.88 3.07
CA LEU A 105 2.50 2.87 1.90
C LEU A 105 3.94 2.57 2.29
N ASN A 106 4.40 3.15 3.40
CA ASN A 106 5.75 2.89 3.85
C ASN A 106 5.94 1.44 4.26
N ALA A 107 4.94 0.85 4.89
CA ALA A 107 5.00 -0.55 5.25
C ALA A 107 5.06 -1.43 4.01
N ALA A 108 4.27 -1.09 2.99
CA ALA A 108 4.27 -1.86 1.76
C ALA A 108 5.62 -1.78 1.04
N VAL A 109 6.22 -0.60 1.06
CA VAL A 109 7.52 -0.41 0.44
C VAL A 109 8.59 -1.26 1.14
N LYS A 110 8.53 -1.32 2.46
CA LYS A 110 9.50 -2.12 3.19
C LYS A 110 9.38 -3.59 2.86
N ASN A 111 8.17 -4.04 2.61
CA ASN A 111 7.97 -5.45 2.29
C ASN A 111 8.65 -5.82 0.99
N VAL A 112 8.54 -5.01 -0.04
CA VAL A 112 9.19 -5.35 -1.30
C VAL A 112 10.70 -5.13 -1.23
N GLY A 113 11.13 -4.14 -0.48
CA GLY A 113 12.56 -3.89 -0.29
C GLY A 113 13.23 -4.98 0.50
N SER A 114 12.59 -5.40 1.59
CA SER A 114 13.15 -6.43 2.43
C SER A 114 13.36 -7.71 1.70
N LYS A 115 12.44 -8.10 0.87
CA LYS A 115 12.57 -9.30 0.14
C LYS A 115 13.79 -9.32 -0.72
N LYS A 116 14.13 -8.23 -1.28
CA LYS A 116 15.27 -8.16 -2.07
C LYS A 116 16.52 -8.34 -1.30
N LYS A 117 16.59 -7.82 -0.14
CA LYS A 117 17.72 -7.95 0.66
C LYS A 117 18.00 -9.30 1.09
N LYS A 118 17.00 -10.03 1.39
CA LYS A 118 17.15 -11.33 1.84
C LYS A 118 17.76 -12.22 0.91
N THR A 119 17.64 -12.13 -0.09
CA THR A 119 18.17 -13.10 -0.90
C THR A 119 19.57 -13.10 -1.06
N PRO A 120 19.45 -13.54 -0.36
CA PRO A 120 20.45 -13.98 -0.21
C PRO A 120 20.92 -14.38 0.25
N ASN A 121 20.19 -14.86 0.61
CA ASN A 121 20.76 -15.27 0.90
C ASN A 121 21.12 -15.60 1.42
N VAL A 122 20.79 -15.88 1.57
CA VAL A 122 21.21 -16.19 1.86
C VAL A 122 21.41 -16.51 2.26
N GLN A 123 21.15 -16.92 2.36
CA GLN A 123 21.45 -17.20 2.32
C GLN A 123 21.61 -17.55 2.46
N ARG A 124 21.33 -18.01 2.53
CA ARG A 124 21.65 -18.37 2.30
C ARG A 124 22.12 -18.67 2.50
N ARG A 125 22.01 -19.13 2.67
CA ARG A 125 22.60 -19.43 2.46
C ARG A 125 23.17 -19.59 2.66
N THR A 126 23.04 -20.03 2.91
CA THR A 126 23.75 -20.14 2.61
C THR A 126 24.28 -20.24 2.81
N SER A 127 24.04 -20.60 3.02
CA SER A 127 24.73 -20.67 2.66
C SER A 127 25.23 -20.69 2.82
N ASN A 128 25.09 -21.07 2.98
CA ASN A 128 25.76 -21.11 2.66
C ASN A 128 26.08 -21.10 2.78
N ALA A 129 25.84 -21.21 3.13
CA ALA A 129 26.20 -21.19 2.80
C ALA A 129 26.42 -21.32 3.00
N GLN A 130 26.50 -21.88 3.08
CA GLN A 130 26.75 -22.00 2.87
C GLN A 130 26.74 -21.99 2.80
#